data_be66b728aafe6d8d510d8f158f598179
#
_entry.id   be66b728aafe6d8d510d8f158f598179
#
_cell.length_a   1.000
_cell.length_b   1.000
_cell.length_c   1.000
_cell.angle_alpha   90.00
_cell.angle_beta   90.00
_cell.angle_gamma   90.00
#
_symmetry.space_group_name_H-M   'P 1'
#
loop_
_entity.id
_entity.type
_entity.pdbx_description
1 polymer ?
#
loop_
_entity_poly.entity_id
_entity_poly.type
_entity_poly.pdbx_seq_one_letter_code
_entity_poly.pdbx_strand_id
1 'polypeptide(L)'
;MKLSRRLSGVAAAVLSGLLAAVLSLSFAEPAGAGQTGLRAADPSVLRVGGTYVSVQSANGGIAVRQASSTAGLASATARQVWSDTAGRGEVWAPEIVMDGGRYYIYFTAGRGAAHRMYVISSAAPDSGYTAETKLALPDDRWAIDGSMFTFNGQRWFVWSGWAGTTNVEQNLYIARMNGPTAPTGARYVISQPRESWERVVGNPFINEGPEPVKDPNGQLHITYSANGSWSDRYCLADLRLRAGGDPTYVWDWYKSNGCLFGSDRSTMMAGWDPTLHVDGPGHHSFVLLNGDIATSPPAGPTFPLMFHAVPKGTPYAWANRYWYTGTFAWWGNTTYSRANVPGPTADTGWSLKFFE
;
A
#
# COMPACT_ATOMS: atom_id res chain seq x y z
N MET A 1 33.13 -73.95 53.13
CA MET A 1 34.60 -73.93 52.89
C MET A 1 34.85 -73.31 51.52
N LYS A 2 35.73 -72.32 51.44
CA LYS A 2 36.34 -71.62 50.27
C LYS A 2 35.48 -70.55 49.64
N LEU A 3 35.76 -69.37 49.90
CA LEU A 3 36.73 -68.35 49.48
C LEU A 3 36.29 -67.58 48.25
N SER A 4 36.11 -66.34 48.57
CA SER A 4 35.96 -65.09 47.75
C SER A 4 36.98 -64.96 46.63
N ARG A 5 36.58 -64.24 45.53
CA ARG A 5 37.39 -63.23 44.88
C ARG A 5 36.52 -62.15 44.29
N ARG A 6 36.76 -60.96 44.81
CA ARG A 6 36.28 -59.70 44.21
C ARG A 6 37.13 -59.43 42.98
N LEU A 7 36.51 -59.00 41.93
CA LEU A 7 37.16 -58.25 40.85
C LEU A 7 36.40 -56.94 40.61
N SER A 8 37.10 -55.91 40.93
CA SER A 8 36.67 -54.51 40.68
C SER A 8 36.80 -54.24 39.19
N GLY A 9 35.69 -53.93 38.56
CA GLY A 9 35.67 -53.39 37.19
C GLY A 9 35.36 -51.89 37.24
N VAL A 10 36.34 -51.07 36.84
CA VAL A 10 36.22 -49.65 36.71
C VAL A 10 35.41 -49.39 35.42
N ALA A 11 34.21 -48.89 35.57
CA ALA A 11 33.43 -48.37 34.43
C ALA A 11 33.84 -46.95 34.15
N ALA A 12 34.55 -46.74 33.03
CA ALA A 12 34.83 -45.43 32.50
C ALA A 12 33.55 -44.85 31.83
N ALA A 13 32.96 -43.85 32.47
CA ALA A 13 31.88 -43.10 31.89
C ALA A 13 32.44 -42.11 30.84
N VAL A 14 32.18 -42.39 29.57
CA VAL A 14 32.43 -41.42 28.47
C VAL A 14 31.26 -40.44 28.45
N LEU A 15 31.47 -39.23 28.97
CA LEU A 15 30.55 -38.12 28.83
C LEU A 15 30.70 -37.57 27.40
N SER A 16 29.80 -37.94 26.51
CA SER A 16 29.64 -37.32 25.21
C SER A 16 28.91 -35.99 25.40
N GLY A 17 29.64 -34.90 25.49
CA GLY A 17 29.08 -33.56 25.49
C GLY A 17 28.53 -33.22 24.08
N LEU A 18 27.22 -33.31 23.89
CA LEU A 18 26.53 -32.68 22.78
C LEU A 18 26.52 -31.17 23.04
N LEU A 19 27.41 -30.43 22.38
CA LEU A 19 27.32 -28.97 22.25
C LEU A 19 26.14 -28.69 21.31
N ALA A 20 24.97 -28.41 21.84
CA ALA A 20 23.87 -27.82 21.10
C ALA A 20 24.26 -26.37 20.75
N ALA A 21 24.73 -26.13 19.52
CA ALA A 21 24.86 -24.79 19.00
C ALA A 21 23.44 -24.22 18.82
N VAL A 22 23.02 -23.43 19.80
CA VAL A 22 21.85 -22.58 19.68
C VAL A 22 22.22 -21.52 18.65
N LEU A 23 21.83 -21.71 17.36
CA LEU A 23 21.77 -20.65 16.40
C LEU A 23 20.71 -19.66 16.90
N SER A 24 21.13 -18.62 17.59
CA SER A 24 20.33 -17.43 17.82
C SER A 24 20.14 -16.78 16.44
N LEU A 25 19.02 -17.10 15.79
CA LEU A 25 18.48 -16.27 14.72
C LEU A 25 18.20 -14.91 15.35
N SER A 26 19.14 -13.99 15.21
CA SER A 26 18.87 -12.58 15.45
C SER A 26 17.84 -12.16 14.42
N PHE A 27 16.57 -12.20 14.79
CA PHE A 27 15.56 -11.43 14.08
C PHE A 27 16.00 -9.98 14.31
N ALA A 28 16.46 -9.32 13.23
CA ALA A 28 16.60 -7.87 13.27
C ALA A 28 15.22 -7.35 13.70
N GLU A 29 15.17 -6.62 14.79
CA GLU A 29 13.97 -5.87 15.16
C GLU A 29 13.54 -5.11 13.92
N PRO A 30 12.24 -5.10 13.56
CA PRO A 30 11.77 -4.27 12.49
C PRO A 30 12.25 -2.85 12.80
N ALA A 31 12.96 -2.25 11.86
CA ALA A 31 13.43 -0.86 12.01
C ALA A 31 12.22 -0.05 12.44
N GLY A 32 12.28 0.56 13.62
CA GLY A 32 11.14 1.23 14.23
C GLY A 32 10.49 2.15 13.22
N ALA A 33 9.18 2.15 13.18
CA ALA A 33 8.40 3.07 12.38
C ALA A 33 8.86 4.49 12.70
N GLY A 34 9.08 5.32 11.68
CA GLY A 34 9.58 6.65 11.92
C GLY A 34 9.67 7.51 10.68
N GLN A 35 9.81 8.81 10.92
CA GLN A 35 10.03 9.78 9.88
C GLN A 35 11.37 9.51 9.18
N THR A 36 11.35 9.44 7.85
CA THR A 36 12.56 9.19 7.07
C THR A 36 13.43 10.44 6.86
N GLY A 37 12.90 11.62 7.18
CA GLY A 37 13.53 12.91 6.87
C GLY A 37 13.29 13.39 5.44
N LEU A 38 12.72 12.58 4.56
CA LEU A 38 12.36 12.99 3.19
C LEU A 38 11.02 13.72 3.20
N ARG A 39 11.06 15.01 2.87
CA ARG A 39 9.85 15.82 2.65
C ARG A 39 9.29 15.50 1.26
N ALA A 40 8.29 14.64 1.25
CA ALA A 40 7.60 14.19 0.06
C ALA A 40 6.22 13.64 0.41
N ALA A 41 5.37 13.47 -0.60
CA ALA A 41 4.07 12.81 -0.50
C ALA A 41 4.06 11.50 -1.28
N ASP A 42 2.99 10.76 -1.14
CA ASP A 42 2.57 9.66 -1.99
C ASP A 42 3.71 8.66 -2.27
N PRO A 43 4.23 7.96 -1.23
CA PRO A 43 5.28 6.96 -1.43
C PRO A 43 4.74 5.76 -2.21
N SER A 44 5.45 5.34 -3.25
CA SER A 44 5.25 4.03 -3.85
C SER A 44 6.58 3.29 -3.89
N VAL A 45 6.59 2.10 -3.31
CA VAL A 45 7.83 1.35 -3.05
C VAL A 45 7.62 -0.12 -3.34
N LEU A 46 8.51 -0.69 -4.13
CA LEU A 46 8.60 -2.14 -4.30
C LEU A 46 9.96 -2.68 -3.87
N ARG A 47 10.03 -3.99 -3.68
CA ARG A 47 11.28 -4.70 -3.45
C ARG A 47 11.57 -5.66 -4.60
N VAL A 48 12.78 -5.61 -5.16
CA VAL A 48 13.30 -6.59 -6.12
C VAL A 48 14.59 -7.18 -5.55
N GLY A 49 14.57 -8.46 -5.25
CA GLY A 49 15.67 -9.10 -4.53
C GLY A 49 15.96 -8.42 -3.19
N GLY A 50 17.18 -7.92 -3.01
CA GLY A 50 17.61 -7.15 -1.83
C GLY A 50 17.48 -5.63 -1.97
N THR A 51 16.95 -5.12 -3.08
CA THR A 51 16.87 -3.69 -3.38
C THR A 51 15.44 -3.19 -3.24
N TYR A 52 15.28 -2.07 -2.54
CA TYR A 52 14.05 -1.28 -2.46
C TYR A 52 14.12 -0.19 -3.52
N VAL A 53 13.06 -0.06 -4.30
CA VAL A 53 12.93 0.95 -5.36
C VAL A 53 11.70 1.79 -5.04
N SER A 54 11.86 3.10 -4.95
CA SER A 54 10.75 4.02 -4.75
C SER A 54 10.64 5.01 -5.88
N VAL A 55 9.42 5.48 -6.10
CA VAL A 55 9.12 6.58 -7.04
C VAL A 55 8.48 7.74 -6.31
N GLN A 56 8.68 8.94 -6.83
CA GLN A 56 8.09 10.17 -6.32
C GLN A 56 7.91 11.21 -7.43
N SER A 57 6.94 12.07 -7.26
CA SER A 57 6.85 13.30 -8.05
C SER A 57 8.00 14.23 -7.70
N ALA A 58 8.71 14.74 -8.68
CA ALA A 58 9.82 15.66 -8.50
C ALA A 58 10.02 16.55 -9.74
N ASN A 59 10.25 17.84 -9.53
CA ASN A 59 10.67 18.79 -10.57
C ASN A 59 9.82 18.74 -11.85
N GLY A 60 8.49 18.63 -11.73
CA GLY A 60 7.59 18.51 -12.88
C GLY A 60 7.71 17.20 -13.64
N GLY A 61 8.13 16.15 -12.97
CA GLY A 61 8.28 14.80 -13.52
C GLY A 61 8.33 13.73 -12.43
N ILE A 62 9.08 12.67 -12.69
CA ILE A 62 9.16 11.50 -11.81
C ILE A 62 10.63 11.19 -11.53
N ALA A 63 10.95 10.99 -10.26
CA ALA A 63 12.25 10.52 -9.82
C ALA A 63 12.17 9.16 -9.14
N VAL A 64 13.23 8.37 -9.27
CA VAL A 64 13.40 7.05 -8.65
C VAL A 64 14.55 7.11 -7.65
N ARG A 65 14.40 6.38 -6.55
CA ARG A 65 15.47 6.12 -5.57
C ARG A 65 15.64 4.62 -5.37
N GLN A 66 16.86 4.20 -5.06
CA GLN A 66 17.18 2.81 -4.75
C GLN A 66 18.01 2.74 -3.46
N ALA A 67 17.69 1.77 -2.61
CA ALA A 67 18.42 1.53 -1.36
C ALA A 67 18.33 0.05 -0.93
N SER A 68 19.11 -0.34 0.05
CA SER A 68 19.06 -1.68 0.66
C SER A 68 18.03 -1.80 1.79
N SER A 69 17.34 -0.69 2.14
CA SER A 69 16.26 -0.65 3.13
C SER A 69 15.28 0.48 2.83
N THR A 70 14.07 0.40 3.36
CA THR A 70 13.06 1.47 3.25
C THR A 70 13.55 2.78 3.87
N ALA A 71 14.17 2.73 5.04
CA ALA A 71 14.75 3.90 5.70
C ALA A 71 15.87 4.56 4.87
N GLY A 72 16.67 3.75 4.16
CA GLY A 72 17.74 4.24 3.30
C GLY A 72 17.28 4.99 2.05
N LEU A 73 16.02 4.83 1.64
CA LEU A 73 15.47 5.52 0.47
C LEU A 73 15.52 7.04 0.60
N ALA A 74 15.33 7.57 1.81
CA ALA A 74 15.32 9.02 2.05
C ALA A 74 16.67 9.68 1.74
N SER A 75 17.78 9.01 2.04
CA SER A 75 19.14 9.50 1.79
C SER A 75 19.70 9.09 0.42
N ALA A 76 19.03 8.18 -0.28
CA ALA A 76 19.46 7.74 -1.61
C ALA A 76 19.31 8.86 -2.64
N THR A 77 20.21 8.88 -3.62
CA THR A 77 20.15 9.86 -4.73
C THR A 77 18.89 9.65 -5.55
N ALA A 78 18.09 10.71 -5.71
CA ALA A 78 16.95 10.73 -6.61
C ALA A 78 17.44 10.88 -8.06
N ARG A 79 17.03 9.97 -8.94
CA ARG A 79 17.27 10.05 -10.38
C ARG A 79 16.00 10.41 -11.10
N GLN A 80 16.01 11.54 -11.81
CA GLN A 80 14.90 11.93 -12.70
C GLN A 80 14.85 10.91 -13.85
N VAL A 81 13.70 10.23 -14.00
CA VAL A 81 13.49 9.21 -15.03
C VAL A 81 12.51 9.66 -16.11
N TRP A 82 11.71 10.65 -15.82
CA TRP A 82 10.77 11.25 -16.77
C TRP A 82 10.49 12.72 -16.38
N SER A 83 10.23 13.56 -17.39
CA SER A 83 9.84 14.96 -17.23
C SER A 83 8.66 15.29 -18.13
N ASP A 84 7.72 16.11 -17.67
CA ASP A 84 6.56 16.55 -18.44
C ASP A 84 6.96 17.60 -19.50
N THR A 85 7.60 17.14 -20.57
CA THR A 85 8.02 18.00 -21.68
C THR A 85 6.84 18.53 -22.51
N ALA A 86 5.68 17.90 -22.40
CA ALA A 86 4.46 18.33 -23.06
C ALA A 86 3.71 19.44 -22.28
N GLY A 87 4.16 19.78 -21.06
CA GLY A 87 3.57 20.84 -20.25
C GLY A 87 2.14 20.58 -19.80
N ARG A 88 1.79 19.31 -19.52
CA ARG A 88 0.47 18.94 -19.01
C ARG A 88 0.17 19.58 -17.67
N GLY A 89 1.22 19.75 -16.84
CA GLY A 89 1.16 20.46 -15.56
C GLY A 89 1.46 19.58 -14.37
N GLU A 90 0.51 19.45 -13.45
CA GLU A 90 0.70 18.73 -12.20
C GLU A 90 0.95 17.24 -12.45
N VAL A 91 2.05 16.73 -11.91
CA VAL A 91 2.44 15.30 -11.95
C VAL A 91 2.31 14.76 -10.53
N TRP A 92 1.39 13.81 -10.32
CA TRP A 92 1.05 13.32 -8.99
C TRP A 92 1.16 11.82 -8.89
N ALA A 93 1.43 11.37 -7.66
CA ALA A 93 1.30 10.00 -7.17
C ALA A 93 1.76 8.94 -8.18
N PRO A 94 3.06 8.89 -8.51
CA PRO A 94 3.58 7.82 -9.35
C PRO A 94 3.59 6.51 -8.55
N GLU A 95 3.05 5.44 -9.16
CA GLU A 95 2.98 4.10 -8.61
C GLU A 95 3.85 3.14 -9.43
N ILE A 96 4.70 2.36 -8.76
CA ILE A 96 5.64 1.45 -9.43
C ILE A 96 5.32 -0.02 -9.20
N VAL A 97 5.32 -0.78 -10.28
CA VAL A 97 5.17 -2.24 -10.25
C VAL A 97 6.14 -2.87 -11.25
N MET A 98 6.57 -4.10 -11.00
CA MET A 98 7.35 -4.90 -11.95
C MET A 98 6.48 -6.04 -12.48
N ASP A 99 6.31 -6.07 -13.80
CA ASP A 99 5.59 -7.12 -14.51
C ASP A 99 6.40 -7.64 -15.69
N GLY A 100 6.51 -8.96 -15.83
CA GLY A 100 7.26 -9.59 -16.91
C GLY A 100 8.73 -9.17 -17.01
N GLY A 101 9.37 -8.82 -15.88
CA GLY A 101 10.77 -8.35 -15.86
C GLY A 101 10.97 -6.90 -16.27
N ARG A 102 9.90 -6.11 -16.36
CA ARG A 102 9.95 -4.67 -16.65
C ARG A 102 9.29 -3.87 -15.54
N TYR A 103 9.82 -2.70 -15.24
CA TYR A 103 9.25 -1.72 -14.35
C TYR A 103 8.23 -0.87 -15.12
N TYR A 104 7.08 -0.69 -14.54
CA TYR A 104 6.02 0.20 -15.00
C TYR A 104 5.77 1.24 -13.93
N ILE A 105 5.74 2.51 -14.31
CA ILE A 105 5.37 3.61 -13.42
C ILE A 105 4.10 4.22 -13.98
N TYR A 106 3.02 4.11 -13.21
CA TYR A 106 1.74 4.76 -13.47
C TYR A 106 1.73 6.08 -12.75
N PHE A 107 1.21 7.12 -13.36
CA PHE A 107 1.17 8.43 -12.73
C PHE A 107 0.06 9.29 -13.30
N THR A 108 -0.33 10.30 -12.55
CA THR A 108 -1.28 11.30 -12.98
C THR A 108 -0.55 12.50 -13.57
N ALA A 109 -1.05 13.04 -14.67
CA ALA A 109 -0.64 14.35 -15.17
C ALA A 109 -1.83 15.13 -15.72
N GLY A 110 -1.83 16.44 -15.50
CA GLY A 110 -2.89 17.34 -15.96
C GLY A 110 -3.05 18.56 -15.08
N ARG A 111 -4.09 19.35 -15.34
CA ARG A 111 -4.52 20.48 -14.49
C ARG A 111 -6.03 20.47 -14.32
N GLY A 112 -6.50 20.66 -13.09
CA GLY A 112 -7.92 20.71 -12.78
C GLY A 112 -8.66 19.47 -13.31
N ALA A 113 -9.68 19.63 -14.15
CA ALA A 113 -10.47 18.54 -14.71
C ALA A 113 -9.73 17.70 -15.79
N ALA A 114 -8.53 18.11 -16.21
CA ALA A 114 -7.76 17.42 -17.25
C ALA A 114 -6.84 16.30 -16.73
N HIS A 115 -6.81 16.03 -15.44
CA HIS A 115 -5.99 14.94 -14.91
C HIS A 115 -6.37 13.59 -15.51
N ARG A 116 -5.36 12.87 -16.00
CA ARG A 116 -5.47 11.52 -16.59
C ARG A 116 -4.30 10.67 -16.15
N MET A 117 -4.49 9.37 -16.19
CA MET A 117 -3.44 8.39 -15.91
C MET A 117 -2.55 8.17 -17.13
N TYR A 118 -1.27 8.08 -16.89
CA TYR A 118 -0.22 7.75 -17.86
C TYR A 118 0.65 6.62 -17.33
N VAL A 119 1.41 6.00 -18.22
CA VAL A 119 2.36 4.95 -17.88
C VAL A 119 3.64 5.11 -18.70
N ILE A 120 4.78 4.86 -18.04
CA ILE A 120 6.10 4.69 -18.64
C ILE A 120 6.67 3.34 -18.22
N SER A 121 7.58 2.78 -18.99
CA SER A 121 8.19 1.48 -18.64
C SER A 121 9.66 1.40 -19.00
N SER A 122 10.40 0.59 -18.23
CA SER A 122 11.83 0.33 -18.46
C SER A 122 12.23 -1.08 -18.03
N ALA A 123 13.34 -1.59 -18.58
CA ALA A 123 13.99 -2.78 -18.09
C ALA A 123 14.87 -2.52 -16.85
N ALA A 124 15.23 -1.26 -16.59
CA ALA A 124 16.00 -0.84 -15.43
C ALA A 124 15.13 0.08 -14.52
N PRO A 125 15.32 0.02 -13.19
CA PRO A 125 14.46 0.78 -12.28
C PRO A 125 14.64 2.30 -12.38
N ASP A 126 15.83 2.79 -12.74
CA ASP A 126 16.21 4.19 -12.64
C ASP A 126 16.70 4.82 -13.97
N SER A 127 16.44 4.17 -15.09
CA SER A 127 16.88 4.67 -16.41
C SER A 127 16.14 4.00 -17.56
N GLY A 128 16.23 4.60 -18.76
CA GLY A 128 15.75 3.98 -20.00
C GLY A 128 14.22 3.84 -20.10
N TYR A 129 13.48 4.69 -19.42
CA TYR A 129 12.03 4.70 -19.53
C TYR A 129 11.56 5.18 -20.90
N THR A 130 10.47 4.58 -21.37
CA THR A 130 9.80 4.98 -22.60
C THR A 130 9.20 6.39 -22.48
N ALA A 131 8.80 6.96 -23.61
CA ALA A 131 7.84 8.04 -23.61
C ALA A 131 6.55 7.58 -22.91
N GLU A 132 5.83 8.52 -22.34
CA GLU A 132 4.57 8.25 -21.65
C GLU A 132 3.46 7.86 -22.63
N THR A 133 2.66 6.89 -22.20
CA THR A 133 1.43 6.50 -22.87
C THR A 133 0.26 6.85 -21.97
N LYS A 134 -0.73 7.60 -22.48
CA LYS A 134 -1.98 7.82 -21.78
C LYS A 134 -2.71 6.49 -21.65
N LEU A 135 -3.11 6.11 -20.43
CA LEU A 135 -3.95 4.94 -20.24
C LEU A 135 -5.36 5.21 -20.78
N ALA A 136 -5.82 4.36 -21.67
CA ALA A 136 -7.18 4.42 -22.22
C ALA A 136 -8.18 3.86 -21.18
N LEU A 137 -8.27 4.52 -20.02
CA LEU A 137 -9.26 4.14 -19.01
C LEU A 137 -10.67 4.28 -19.57
N PRO A 138 -11.57 3.38 -19.21
CA PRO A 138 -12.97 3.46 -19.63
C PRO A 138 -13.58 4.81 -19.23
N ASP A 139 -14.35 5.41 -20.16
CA ASP A 139 -15.05 6.70 -20.06
C ASP A 139 -14.14 7.95 -20.10
N ASP A 140 -12.83 7.81 -20.14
CA ASP A 140 -11.85 8.94 -20.19
C ASP A 140 -12.19 10.08 -19.22
N ARG A 141 -12.46 9.75 -17.98
CA ARG A 141 -12.78 10.71 -16.91
C ARG A 141 -11.53 11.15 -16.17
N TRP A 142 -11.71 12.13 -15.31
CA TRP A 142 -10.70 12.50 -14.32
C TRP A 142 -10.30 11.28 -13.49
N ALA A 143 -8.99 11.04 -13.40
CA ALA A 143 -8.43 9.85 -12.74
C ALA A 143 -7.05 10.17 -12.14
N ILE A 144 -6.83 9.71 -10.91
CA ILE A 144 -5.56 9.83 -10.17
C ILE A 144 -5.25 8.53 -9.42
N ASP A 145 -4.03 8.41 -8.89
CA ASP A 145 -3.60 7.39 -7.92
C ASP A 145 -3.85 5.96 -8.41
N GLY A 146 -3.51 5.71 -9.68
CA GLY A 146 -3.80 4.40 -10.26
C GLY A 146 -2.67 3.40 -10.09
N SER A 147 -3.00 2.21 -9.59
CA SER A 147 -2.08 1.09 -9.37
C SER A 147 -2.52 -0.17 -10.13
N MET A 148 -1.57 -0.89 -10.73
CA MET A 148 -1.80 -2.18 -11.38
C MET A 148 -1.41 -3.33 -10.47
N PHE A 149 -2.19 -4.39 -10.48
CA PHE A 149 -1.89 -5.62 -9.73
C PHE A 149 -2.45 -6.85 -10.43
N THR A 150 -1.97 -8.03 -10.01
CA THR A 150 -2.45 -9.32 -10.52
C THR A 150 -3.19 -10.08 -9.43
N PHE A 151 -4.46 -10.38 -9.67
CA PHE A 151 -5.28 -11.19 -8.78
C PHE A 151 -5.98 -12.32 -9.56
N ASN A 152 -5.85 -13.56 -9.06
CA ASN A 152 -6.40 -14.76 -9.70
C ASN A 152 -6.03 -14.90 -11.18
N GLY A 153 -4.77 -14.58 -11.52
CA GLY A 153 -4.26 -14.68 -12.89
C GLY A 153 -4.73 -13.57 -13.85
N GLN A 154 -5.55 -12.65 -13.39
CA GLN A 154 -6.02 -11.50 -14.16
C GLN A 154 -5.31 -10.24 -13.68
N ARG A 155 -4.83 -9.38 -14.61
CA ARG A 155 -4.36 -8.04 -14.29
C ARG A 155 -5.53 -7.09 -14.11
N TRP A 156 -5.42 -6.24 -13.10
CA TRP A 156 -6.39 -5.23 -12.73
C TRP A 156 -5.72 -3.88 -12.61
N PHE A 157 -6.49 -2.83 -12.81
CA PHE A 157 -6.10 -1.46 -12.52
C PHE A 157 -7.14 -0.85 -11.59
N VAL A 158 -6.70 -0.31 -10.45
CA VAL A 158 -7.54 0.37 -9.48
C VAL A 158 -7.12 1.84 -9.41
N TRP A 159 -8.06 2.77 -9.31
CA TRP A 159 -7.75 4.20 -9.26
C TRP A 159 -8.84 5.00 -8.57
N SER A 160 -8.52 6.25 -8.21
CA SER A 160 -9.48 7.25 -7.77
C SER A 160 -9.99 8.08 -8.96
N GLY A 161 -11.28 8.32 -9.04
CA GLY A 161 -11.86 9.03 -10.18
C GLY A 161 -13.22 9.66 -9.92
N TRP A 162 -13.61 10.57 -10.83
CA TRP A 162 -14.93 11.19 -10.77
C TRP A 162 -15.99 10.32 -11.45
N ALA A 163 -17.20 10.33 -10.89
CA ALA A 163 -18.34 9.69 -11.52
C ALA A 163 -18.75 10.37 -12.85
N GLY A 164 -18.69 11.68 -12.86
CA GLY A 164 -19.02 12.53 -14.01
C GLY A 164 -17.88 13.43 -14.45
N THR A 165 -18.20 14.66 -14.77
CA THR A 165 -17.24 15.70 -15.19
C THR A 165 -17.02 16.79 -14.14
N THR A 166 -17.72 16.70 -13.01
CA THR A 166 -17.68 17.66 -11.91
C THR A 166 -17.07 17.02 -10.67
N ASN A 167 -16.24 17.78 -9.97
CA ASN A 167 -15.62 17.36 -8.71
C ASN A 167 -16.63 17.45 -7.56
N VAL A 168 -17.43 16.40 -7.41
CA VAL A 168 -18.38 16.22 -6.28
C VAL A 168 -17.83 15.24 -5.29
N GLU A 169 -17.29 14.14 -5.79
CA GLU A 169 -16.68 13.07 -5.01
C GLU A 169 -15.65 12.31 -5.85
N GLN A 170 -14.68 11.73 -5.17
CA GLN A 170 -13.72 10.79 -5.73
C GLN A 170 -14.10 9.38 -5.27
N ASN A 171 -14.39 8.53 -6.24
CA ASN A 171 -14.74 7.12 -6.04
C ASN A 171 -13.57 6.22 -6.41
N LEU A 172 -13.51 5.03 -5.83
CA LEU A 172 -12.59 4.00 -6.30
C LEU A 172 -13.23 3.19 -7.41
N TYR A 173 -12.49 3.05 -8.49
CA TYR A 173 -12.85 2.25 -9.66
C TYR A 173 -11.83 1.14 -9.90
N ILE A 174 -12.31 0.06 -10.50
CA ILE A 174 -11.46 -1.05 -10.97
C ILE A 174 -11.82 -1.38 -12.43
N ALA A 175 -10.81 -1.78 -13.20
CA ALA A 175 -10.98 -2.31 -14.56
C ALA A 175 -10.02 -3.47 -14.80
N ARG A 176 -10.39 -4.35 -15.74
CA ARG A 176 -9.49 -5.41 -16.22
C ARG A 176 -8.40 -4.81 -17.09
N MET A 177 -7.25 -5.49 -17.16
CA MET A 177 -6.18 -5.15 -18.08
C MET A 177 -5.76 -6.37 -18.90
N ASN A 178 -5.61 -6.17 -20.22
CA ASN A 178 -5.04 -7.19 -21.12
C ASN A 178 -3.51 -7.20 -21.11
N GLY A 179 -2.92 -6.16 -20.59
CA GLY A 179 -1.47 -5.99 -20.39
C GLY A 179 -1.18 -4.74 -19.58
N PRO A 180 0.06 -4.48 -19.16
CA PRO A 180 0.38 -3.37 -18.24
C PRO A 180 0.02 -1.97 -18.76
N THR A 181 -0.22 -1.82 -20.06
CA THR A 181 -0.58 -0.53 -20.67
C THR A 181 -1.98 -0.54 -21.30
N ALA A 182 -2.74 -1.63 -21.14
CA ALA A 182 -3.98 -1.87 -21.91
C ALA A 182 -5.18 -2.17 -21.01
N PRO A 183 -5.81 -1.15 -20.40
CA PRO A 183 -7.11 -1.31 -19.76
C PRO A 183 -8.15 -1.80 -20.75
N THR A 184 -9.11 -2.61 -20.30
CA THR A 184 -10.12 -3.20 -21.16
C THR A 184 -11.48 -3.32 -20.45
N GLY A 185 -12.55 -3.32 -21.25
CA GLY A 185 -13.92 -3.45 -20.76
C GLY A 185 -14.45 -2.15 -20.14
N ALA A 186 -15.29 -2.28 -19.12
CA ALA A 186 -15.87 -1.16 -18.39
C ALA A 186 -15.06 -0.84 -17.12
N ARG A 187 -15.27 0.33 -16.55
CA ARG A 187 -14.90 0.62 -15.18
C ARG A 187 -16.03 0.22 -14.23
N TYR A 188 -15.65 -0.31 -13.10
CA TYR A 188 -16.59 -0.71 -12.06
C TYR A 188 -16.29 0.06 -10.79
N VAL A 189 -17.30 0.69 -10.19
CA VAL A 189 -17.14 1.33 -8.90
C VAL A 189 -17.05 0.27 -7.81
N ILE A 190 -16.06 0.38 -6.93
CA ILE A 190 -15.86 -0.53 -5.79
C ILE A 190 -16.01 0.19 -4.44
N SER A 191 -15.83 1.51 -4.41
CA SER A 191 -16.10 2.35 -3.24
C SER A 191 -16.58 3.73 -3.65
N GLN A 192 -17.48 4.26 -2.84
CA GLN A 192 -17.90 5.66 -2.85
C GLN A 192 -17.80 6.20 -1.42
N PRO A 193 -17.41 7.47 -1.21
CA PRO A 193 -17.33 8.07 0.11
C PRO A 193 -18.73 8.37 0.66
N ARG A 194 -19.45 7.35 1.13
CA ARG A 194 -20.83 7.43 1.62
C ARG A 194 -20.95 7.35 3.13
N GLU A 195 -19.94 6.81 3.81
CA GLU A 195 -19.95 6.69 5.26
C GLU A 195 -19.72 8.05 5.92
N SER A 196 -20.35 8.26 7.07
CA SER A 196 -20.24 9.55 7.79
C SER A 196 -18.80 9.91 8.14
N TRP A 197 -17.98 8.92 8.48
CA TRP A 197 -16.58 9.11 8.83
C TRP A 197 -15.70 9.44 7.62
N GLU A 198 -16.12 9.17 6.38
CA GLU A 198 -15.43 9.57 5.13
C GLU A 198 -15.77 11.02 4.70
N ARG A 199 -16.67 11.68 5.40
CA ARG A 199 -17.28 12.95 4.97
C ARG A 199 -17.09 14.09 5.97
N VAL A 200 -16.19 13.91 6.94
CA VAL A 200 -16.00 14.89 8.03
C VAL A 200 -15.29 16.16 7.57
N VAL A 201 -14.60 16.14 6.44
CA VAL A 201 -13.88 17.30 5.89
C VAL A 201 -14.76 18.16 4.96
N GLY A 202 -15.84 17.59 4.45
CA GLY A 202 -16.74 18.27 3.50
C GLY A 202 -16.40 17.99 2.04
N ASN A 203 -16.99 18.75 1.13
CA ASN A 203 -16.84 18.58 -0.32
C ASN A 203 -15.47 19.06 -0.83
N PRO A 204 -14.89 18.36 -1.84
CA PRO A 204 -15.34 17.07 -2.37
C PRO A 204 -15.10 15.96 -1.37
N PHE A 205 -15.96 14.91 -1.39
CA PHE A 205 -15.76 13.72 -0.58
C PHE A 205 -14.77 12.78 -1.26
N ILE A 206 -13.86 12.18 -0.49
CA ILE A 206 -12.66 11.55 -1.03
C ILE A 206 -12.54 10.08 -0.62
N ASN A 207 -12.35 9.20 -1.63
CA ASN A 207 -11.64 7.94 -1.54
C ASN A 207 -10.52 7.97 -2.59
N GLU A 208 -9.24 7.90 -2.18
CA GLU A 208 -8.09 7.99 -3.08
C GLU A 208 -6.92 7.11 -2.61
N GLY A 209 -5.81 7.08 -3.35
CA GLY A 209 -4.62 6.31 -3.00
C GLY A 209 -4.88 4.81 -2.78
N PRO A 210 -5.59 4.10 -3.69
CA PRO A 210 -5.93 2.69 -3.47
C PRO A 210 -4.71 1.79 -3.67
N GLU A 211 -4.41 0.95 -2.66
CA GLU A 211 -3.33 -0.02 -2.68
C GLU A 211 -3.85 -1.44 -2.45
N PRO A 212 -3.55 -2.38 -3.36
CA PRO A 212 -3.97 -3.78 -3.22
C PRO A 212 -3.08 -4.55 -2.26
N VAL A 213 -3.67 -5.48 -1.51
CA VAL A 213 -2.96 -6.48 -0.71
C VAL A 213 -3.80 -7.75 -0.60
N LYS A 214 -3.18 -8.91 -0.37
CA LYS A 214 -3.89 -10.17 -0.07
C LYS A 214 -3.74 -10.53 1.40
N ASP A 215 -4.82 -10.97 1.99
CA ASP A 215 -4.84 -11.52 3.34
C ASP A 215 -4.24 -12.95 3.40
N PRO A 216 -4.04 -13.53 4.60
CA PRO A 216 -3.54 -14.89 4.76
C PRO A 216 -4.40 -15.99 4.09
N ASN A 217 -5.67 -15.72 3.81
CA ASN A 217 -6.57 -16.63 3.09
C ASN A 217 -6.55 -16.40 1.57
N GLY A 218 -5.80 -15.39 1.08
CA GLY A 218 -5.72 -15.01 -0.32
C GLY A 218 -6.88 -14.14 -0.80
N GLN A 219 -7.70 -13.59 0.10
CA GLN A 219 -8.72 -12.62 -0.26
C GLN A 219 -8.09 -11.28 -0.62
N LEU A 220 -8.67 -10.61 -1.60
CA LEU A 220 -8.23 -9.30 -2.04
C LEU A 220 -8.73 -8.22 -1.09
N HIS A 221 -7.80 -7.37 -0.66
CA HIS A 221 -8.06 -6.10 -0.01
C HIS A 221 -7.60 -4.96 -0.89
N ILE A 222 -8.32 -3.86 -0.88
CA ILE A 222 -7.90 -2.57 -1.41
C ILE A 222 -7.95 -1.60 -0.23
N THR A 223 -6.79 -1.29 0.32
CA THR A 223 -6.69 -0.21 1.29
C THR A 223 -6.62 1.11 0.56
N TYR A 224 -7.18 2.16 1.16
CA TYR A 224 -7.29 3.46 0.50
C TYR A 224 -7.29 4.58 1.53
N SER A 225 -7.11 5.78 1.04
CA SER A 225 -7.20 6.98 1.86
C SER A 225 -8.59 7.59 1.79
N ALA A 226 -9.12 7.97 2.93
CA ALA A 226 -10.40 8.64 3.09
C ALA A 226 -10.23 10.06 3.62
N ASN A 227 -11.21 10.89 3.36
CA ASN A 227 -11.22 12.33 3.64
C ASN A 227 -10.23 13.11 2.75
N GLY A 228 -10.15 14.42 2.90
CA GLY A 228 -9.28 15.24 2.06
C GLY A 228 -7.84 15.26 2.57
N SER A 229 -6.89 15.03 1.66
CA SER A 229 -5.45 15.05 1.96
C SER A 229 -4.92 16.42 2.42
N TRP A 230 -5.75 17.45 2.36
CA TRP A 230 -5.47 18.80 2.90
C TRP A 230 -5.86 18.97 4.37
N SER A 231 -6.30 17.90 5.03
CA SER A 231 -6.78 17.88 6.40
C SER A 231 -6.06 16.82 7.24
N ASP A 232 -5.90 17.10 8.53
CA ASP A 232 -5.44 16.15 9.55
C ASP A 232 -6.40 14.94 9.75
N ARG A 233 -7.60 15.00 9.12
CA ARG A 233 -8.58 13.91 9.08
C ARG A 233 -8.29 12.87 8.01
N TYR A 234 -7.28 13.06 7.18
CA TYR A 234 -6.83 12.07 6.21
C TYR A 234 -6.42 10.79 6.92
N CYS A 235 -6.84 9.63 6.43
CA CYS A 235 -6.65 8.36 7.12
C CYS A 235 -6.73 7.18 6.14
N LEU A 236 -6.19 6.02 6.52
CA LEU A 236 -6.33 4.78 5.77
C LEU A 236 -7.56 4.00 6.20
N ALA A 237 -8.26 3.44 5.25
CA ALA A 237 -9.39 2.52 5.39
C ALA A 237 -9.22 1.32 4.47
N ASP A 238 -10.12 0.35 4.54
CA ASP A 238 -9.98 -0.92 3.84
C ASP A 238 -11.28 -1.38 3.18
N LEU A 239 -11.14 -1.92 1.98
CA LEU A 239 -12.15 -2.70 1.29
C LEU A 239 -11.70 -4.16 1.21
N ARG A 240 -12.53 -5.09 1.66
CA ARG A 240 -12.30 -6.52 1.55
C ARG A 240 -13.26 -7.13 0.54
N LEU A 241 -12.72 -7.80 -0.48
CA LEU A 241 -13.52 -8.62 -1.37
C LEU A 241 -13.90 -9.90 -0.64
N ARG A 242 -15.18 -10.29 -0.62
CA ARG A 242 -15.60 -11.56 -0.01
C ARG A 242 -14.90 -12.76 -0.67
N ALA A 243 -14.82 -13.87 0.04
CA ALA A 243 -14.26 -15.11 -0.50
C ALA A 243 -14.98 -15.53 -1.76
N GLY A 244 -14.23 -15.76 -2.85
CA GLY A 244 -14.80 -16.11 -4.17
C GLY A 244 -15.60 -15.00 -4.83
N GLY A 245 -15.50 -13.74 -4.37
CA GLY A 245 -16.20 -12.60 -4.94
C GLY A 245 -15.65 -12.16 -6.29
N ASP A 246 -16.49 -11.46 -7.06
CA ASP A 246 -16.11 -10.82 -8.32
C ASP A 246 -15.65 -9.37 -8.05
N PRO A 247 -14.39 -9.00 -8.36
CA PRO A 247 -13.90 -7.64 -8.17
C PRO A 247 -14.71 -6.56 -8.91
N THR A 248 -15.45 -6.94 -9.96
CA THR A 248 -16.29 -6.01 -10.73
C THR A 248 -17.68 -5.80 -10.13
N TYR A 249 -18.05 -6.59 -9.12
CA TYR A 249 -19.36 -6.53 -8.52
C TYR A 249 -19.32 -5.81 -7.19
N VAL A 250 -19.81 -4.56 -7.15
CA VAL A 250 -19.70 -3.67 -5.98
C VAL A 250 -20.24 -4.30 -4.69
N TRP A 251 -21.21 -5.20 -4.79
CA TRP A 251 -21.79 -5.84 -3.60
C TRP A 251 -21.00 -7.02 -3.05
N ASP A 252 -19.90 -7.38 -3.70
CA ASP A 252 -18.94 -8.33 -3.16
C ASP A 252 -17.85 -7.67 -2.30
N TRP A 253 -17.86 -6.33 -2.23
CA TRP A 253 -16.93 -5.55 -1.42
C TRP A 253 -17.54 -5.15 -0.08
N TYR A 254 -16.75 -5.28 0.97
CA TYR A 254 -17.06 -4.86 2.33
C TYR A 254 -16.07 -3.81 2.78
N LYS A 255 -16.57 -2.75 3.38
CA LYS A 255 -15.80 -1.59 3.82
C LYS A 255 -15.59 -1.64 5.33
N SER A 256 -14.41 -1.29 5.82
CA SER A 256 -14.15 -1.07 7.24
C SER A 256 -15.12 -0.04 7.82
N ASN A 257 -15.53 -0.26 9.06
CA ASN A 257 -16.51 0.62 9.73
C ASN A 257 -15.86 1.86 10.35
N GLY A 258 -14.85 2.41 9.70
CA GLY A 258 -14.01 3.53 10.10
C GLY A 258 -12.60 3.40 9.57
N CYS A 259 -11.79 4.41 9.83
CA CYS A 259 -10.37 4.39 9.52
C CYS A 259 -9.64 3.32 10.35
N LEU A 260 -8.69 2.66 9.74
CA LEU A 260 -7.79 1.70 10.40
C LEU A 260 -6.48 2.35 10.85
N PHE A 261 -6.12 3.49 10.25
CA PHE A 261 -4.91 4.25 10.57
C PHE A 261 -5.17 5.74 10.35
N GLY A 262 -5.23 6.50 11.43
CA GLY A 262 -5.58 7.93 11.39
C GLY A 262 -5.34 8.59 12.73
N SER A 263 -5.25 9.92 12.75
CA SER A 263 -5.00 10.73 13.95
C SER A 263 -6.26 11.24 14.63
N ASP A 264 -7.41 11.15 13.98
CA ASP A 264 -8.69 11.62 14.50
C ASP A 264 -9.57 10.48 15.01
N ARG A 265 -9.79 10.47 16.32
CA ARG A 265 -10.63 9.46 16.99
C ARG A 265 -12.05 9.36 16.40
N SER A 266 -12.62 10.46 15.91
CA SER A 266 -14.00 10.47 15.40
C SER A 266 -14.17 9.70 14.09
N THR A 267 -13.09 9.44 13.38
CA THR A 267 -13.09 8.69 12.10
C THR A 267 -12.66 7.25 12.28
N MET A 268 -12.06 6.89 13.42
CA MET A 268 -11.47 5.56 13.63
C MET A 268 -12.53 4.47 13.81
N MET A 269 -12.24 3.31 13.27
CA MET A 269 -12.99 2.09 13.56
C MET A 269 -12.86 1.73 15.05
N ALA A 270 -13.93 1.25 15.66
CA ALA A 270 -13.91 0.84 17.05
C ALA A 270 -12.85 -0.25 17.33
N GLY A 271 -12.01 -0.02 18.32
CA GLY A 271 -10.89 -0.92 18.66
C GLY A 271 -9.59 -0.65 17.90
N TRP A 272 -9.54 0.40 17.06
CA TRP A 272 -8.31 0.93 16.48
C TRP A 272 -7.93 2.24 17.20
N ASP A 273 -6.76 2.23 17.82
CA ASP A 273 -6.31 3.38 18.62
C ASP A 273 -5.67 4.43 17.69
N PRO A 274 -6.09 5.72 17.78
CA PRO A 274 -5.49 6.81 17.02
C PRO A 274 -4.25 7.42 17.71
N THR A 275 -3.57 6.70 18.60
CA THR A 275 -2.38 7.22 19.31
C THR A 275 -1.19 7.26 18.37
N LEU A 276 -1.11 8.29 17.55
CA LEU A 276 -0.03 8.49 16.59
C LEU A 276 0.75 9.77 16.90
N HIS A 277 2.04 9.79 16.52
CA HIS A 277 2.91 10.96 16.59
C HIS A 277 2.82 11.83 15.32
N VAL A 278 1.92 11.49 14.41
CA VAL A 278 1.66 12.15 13.14
C VAL A 278 0.21 12.57 13.02
N ASP A 279 -0.05 13.49 12.09
CA ASP A 279 -1.39 13.90 11.67
C ASP A 279 -1.62 13.57 10.20
N GLY A 280 -2.84 13.12 9.88
CA GLY A 280 -3.28 12.80 8.53
C GLY A 280 -2.41 11.77 7.81
N PRO A 281 -2.13 10.58 8.40
CA PRO A 281 -1.42 9.53 7.69
C PRO A 281 -2.28 9.00 6.54
N GLY A 282 -1.68 8.85 5.36
CA GLY A 282 -2.39 8.34 4.20
C GLY A 282 -1.48 8.10 3.01
N HIS A 283 -2.09 7.78 1.88
CA HIS A 283 -1.44 7.45 0.63
C HIS A 283 -0.19 6.59 0.87
N HIS A 284 -0.43 5.35 1.19
CA HIS A 284 0.57 4.39 1.66
C HIS A 284 1.05 3.50 0.51
N SER A 285 2.12 2.78 0.75
CA SER A 285 2.60 1.71 -0.12
C SER A 285 2.90 0.47 0.72
N PHE A 286 2.31 -0.64 0.37
CA PHE A 286 2.76 -1.94 0.84
C PHE A 286 4.07 -2.29 0.13
N VAL A 287 5.13 -2.55 0.90
CA VAL A 287 6.45 -2.85 0.32
C VAL A 287 6.49 -4.31 -0.15
N LEU A 288 5.79 -4.58 -1.25
CA LEU A 288 5.65 -5.93 -1.81
C LEU A 288 6.84 -6.29 -2.70
N LEU A 289 7.09 -7.60 -2.82
CA LEU A 289 8.02 -8.12 -3.83
C LEU A 289 7.45 -7.82 -5.22
N ASN A 290 8.25 -7.17 -6.06
CA ASN A 290 7.86 -6.68 -7.39
C ASN A 290 6.71 -5.66 -7.40
N GLY A 291 6.24 -5.20 -6.24
CA GLY A 291 5.08 -4.30 -6.14
C GLY A 291 3.75 -4.95 -6.53
N ASP A 292 3.66 -6.28 -6.55
CA ASP A 292 2.46 -7.00 -6.96
C ASP A 292 2.02 -8.00 -5.88
N ILE A 293 0.74 -8.01 -5.57
CA ILE A 293 0.11 -8.92 -4.61
C ILE A 293 0.19 -10.38 -5.02
N ALA A 294 0.41 -10.68 -6.31
CA ALA A 294 0.68 -12.05 -6.77
C ALA A 294 1.92 -12.64 -6.08
N THR A 295 2.84 -11.78 -5.64
CA THR A 295 4.07 -12.12 -4.93
C THR A 295 4.01 -11.77 -3.44
N SER A 296 2.82 -11.67 -2.88
CA SER A 296 2.57 -11.25 -1.48
C SER A 296 3.55 -11.88 -0.50
N PRO A 297 3.91 -11.14 0.55
CA PRO A 297 4.82 -11.65 1.57
C PRO A 297 4.24 -12.91 2.22
N PRO A 298 5.09 -13.84 2.65
CA PRO A 298 4.66 -14.96 3.45
C PRO A 298 4.03 -14.47 4.76
N ALA A 299 3.19 -15.30 5.37
CA ALA A 299 2.61 -15.01 6.68
C ALA A 299 3.72 -14.68 7.69
N GLY A 300 3.55 -13.60 8.41
CA GLY A 300 4.50 -13.14 9.43
C GLY A 300 3.77 -12.25 10.45
N PRO A 301 4.43 -11.87 11.56
CA PRO A 301 3.80 -11.03 12.57
C PRO A 301 3.54 -9.60 12.10
N THR A 302 4.47 -9.02 11.32
CA THR A 302 4.35 -7.67 10.76
C THR A 302 5.01 -7.58 9.39
N PHE A 303 4.57 -6.63 8.59
CA PHE A 303 5.04 -6.38 7.22
C PHE A 303 5.40 -4.91 7.03
N PRO A 304 6.40 -4.59 6.20
CA PRO A 304 6.81 -3.21 5.97
C PRO A 304 5.75 -2.41 5.22
N LEU A 305 5.63 -1.15 5.62
CA LEU A 305 4.72 -0.15 5.07
C LEU A 305 5.48 1.16 4.91
N MET A 306 5.14 1.94 3.90
CA MET A 306 5.49 3.36 3.82
C MET A 306 4.22 4.17 3.63
N PHE A 307 4.18 5.39 4.17
CA PHE A 307 3.06 6.31 4.06
C PHE A 307 3.57 7.74 4.16
N HIS A 308 2.75 8.73 3.81
CA HIS A 308 3.05 10.10 4.14
C HIS A 308 2.19 10.59 5.30
N ALA A 309 2.72 11.55 6.06
CA ALA A 309 2.02 12.22 7.14
C ALA A 309 2.68 13.55 7.47
N VAL A 310 2.02 14.38 8.27
CA VAL A 310 2.56 15.61 8.85
C VAL A 310 2.98 15.32 10.31
N PRO A 311 4.17 15.74 10.76
CA PRO A 311 4.57 15.57 12.15
C PRO A 311 3.58 16.27 13.09
N LYS A 312 3.15 15.59 14.15
CA LYS A 312 2.21 16.15 15.12
C LYS A 312 2.74 17.44 15.73
N GLY A 313 1.86 18.43 15.86
CA GLY A 313 2.26 19.76 16.33
C GLY A 313 2.80 20.68 15.24
N THR A 314 2.96 20.20 14.01
CA THR A 314 3.26 21.03 12.84
C THR A 314 1.95 21.47 12.17
N PRO A 315 1.81 22.72 11.71
CA PRO A 315 0.63 23.12 10.95
C PRO A 315 0.37 22.17 9.77
N TYR A 316 -0.85 21.65 9.68
CA TYR A 316 -1.20 20.72 8.62
C TYR A 316 -1.21 21.44 7.25
N ALA A 317 -0.34 21.01 6.38
CA ALA A 317 -0.23 21.51 5.01
C ALA A 317 0.49 20.47 4.14
N TRP A 318 0.15 20.40 2.85
CA TRP A 318 0.79 19.50 1.90
C TRP A 318 2.33 19.61 1.88
N ALA A 319 2.84 20.84 1.99
CA ALA A 319 4.28 21.11 2.02
C ALA A 319 4.98 20.57 3.28
N ASN A 320 4.23 20.19 4.32
CA ASN A 320 4.77 19.67 5.58
C ASN A 320 4.67 18.14 5.68
N ARG A 321 4.29 17.45 4.60
CA ARG A 321 4.26 15.99 4.55
C ARG A 321 5.68 15.42 4.41
N TYR A 322 5.93 14.36 5.13
CA TYR A 322 7.15 13.56 5.07
C TYR A 322 6.78 12.10 4.80
N TRP A 323 7.71 11.37 4.22
CA TRP A 323 7.63 9.92 4.19
C TRP A 323 7.98 9.34 5.55
N TYR A 324 7.21 8.35 5.92
CA TYR A 324 7.40 7.54 7.11
C TYR A 324 7.55 6.07 6.72
N THR A 325 8.39 5.36 7.47
CA THR A 325 8.36 3.89 7.51
C THR A 325 7.41 3.47 8.60
N GLY A 326 6.67 2.43 8.35
CA GLY A 326 5.77 1.80 9.30
C GLY A 326 5.71 0.30 9.08
N THR A 327 4.82 -0.34 9.81
CA THR A 327 4.48 -1.74 9.62
C THR A 327 2.97 -1.94 9.67
N PHE A 328 2.50 -3.06 9.13
CA PHE A 328 1.14 -3.52 9.36
C PHE A 328 1.13 -4.98 9.76
N ALA A 329 0.04 -5.41 10.39
CA ALA A 329 -0.22 -6.80 10.75
C ALA A 329 -1.64 -7.18 10.35
N TRP A 330 -1.84 -8.44 10.04
CA TRP A 330 -3.17 -8.99 9.84
C TRP A 330 -3.88 -9.21 11.18
N TRP A 331 -5.15 -8.81 11.25
CA TRP A 331 -6.01 -8.91 12.43
C TRP A 331 -7.31 -9.63 12.06
N GLY A 332 -7.48 -10.85 12.57
CA GLY A 332 -8.62 -11.70 12.23
C GLY A 332 -9.93 -11.30 12.93
N ASN A 333 -11.05 -11.93 12.47
CA ASN A 333 -12.39 -11.81 13.07
C ASN A 333 -12.94 -10.39 13.15
N THR A 334 -12.63 -9.56 12.14
CA THR A 334 -13.13 -8.19 12.04
C THR A 334 -14.33 -8.14 11.12
N THR A 335 -15.43 -7.56 11.60
CA THR A 335 -16.66 -7.40 10.81
C THR A 335 -16.66 -6.08 10.07
N TYR A 336 -16.83 -6.14 8.76
CA TYR A 336 -17.02 -5.00 7.87
C TYR A 336 -18.45 -4.93 7.36
N SER A 337 -18.93 -3.75 7.07
CA SER A 337 -20.20 -3.54 6.40
C SER A 337 -20.04 -3.61 4.89
N ARG A 338 -21.12 -3.86 4.16
CA ARG A 338 -21.09 -3.83 2.70
C ARG A 338 -20.83 -2.40 2.20
N ALA A 339 -19.83 -2.25 1.33
CA ALA A 339 -19.54 -0.97 0.72
C ALA A 339 -20.73 -0.48 -0.14
N ASN A 340 -21.05 0.82 -0.02
CA ASN A 340 -22.02 1.53 -0.87
C ASN A 340 -23.49 1.05 -0.82
N VAL A 341 -23.86 0.20 0.11
CA VAL A 341 -25.23 -0.31 0.23
C VAL A 341 -25.74 -0.06 1.65
N PRO A 342 -26.88 0.62 1.82
CA PRO A 342 -27.55 0.70 3.13
C PRO A 342 -28.06 -0.70 3.52
N GLY A 343 -27.78 -1.13 4.74
CA GLY A 343 -28.36 -2.36 5.28
C GLY A 343 -27.36 -3.30 5.95
N PRO A 344 -27.85 -4.30 6.71
CA PRO A 344 -27.08 -5.04 7.70
C PRO A 344 -26.23 -6.19 7.15
N THR A 345 -25.95 -6.25 5.86
CA THR A 345 -25.07 -7.28 5.31
C THR A 345 -23.62 -6.99 5.67
N ALA A 346 -23.11 -7.80 6.57
CA ALA A 346 -21.74 -7.72 7.06
C ALA A 346 -20.97 -9.00 6.69
N ASP A 347 -19.66 -8.88 6.60
CA ASP A 347 -18.74 -9.98 6.40
C ASP A 347 -17.67 -9.94 7.49
N THR A 348 -17.27 -11.10 8.01
CA THR A 348 -16.25 -11.22 9.04
C THR A 348 -15.04 -11.94 8.46
N GLY A 349 -13.87 -11.33 8.59
CA GLY A 349 -12.62 -11.85 8.05
C GLY A 349 -11.41 -11.12 8.58
N TRP A 350 -10.34 -11.14 7.81
CA TRP A 350 -9.12 -10.40 8.13
C TRP A 350 -9.30 -8.90 7.93
N SER A 351 -8.59 -8.14 8.74
CA SER A 351 -8.39 -6.70 8.66
C SER A 351 -6.92 -6.39 8.85
N LEU A 352 -6.55 -5.11 8.76
CA LEU A 352 -5.19 -4.66 8.96
C LEU A 352 -5.11 -3.79 10.22
N LYS A 353 -4.03 -3.98 10.99
CA LYS A 353 -3.57 -3.01 11.98
C LYS A 353 -2.27 -2.40 11.50
N PHE A 354 -2.22 -1.09 11.51
CA PHE A 354 -1.08 -0.31 11.07
C PHE A 354 -0.33 0.25 12.28
N PHE A 355 0.98 0.37 12.17
CA PHE A 355 1.86 0.89 13.21
C PHE A 355 2.85 1.88 12.58
N GLU A 356 3.00 3.05 13.25
CA GLU A 356 4.05 4.02 12.92
C GLU A 356 5.36 3.69 13.65
#